data_2fc6569aafc030d5443a5d596a810bad
#
_entry.id   2fc6569aafc030d5443a5d596a810bad
#
_cell.length_a   1.000
_cell.length_b   1.000
_cell.length_c   1.000
_cell.angle_alpha   90.00
_cell.angle_beta   90.00
_cell.angle_gamma   90.00
#
_symmetry.space_group_name_H-M   'P 1'
#
loop_
_entity.id
_entity.type
_entity.pdbx_description
1 polymer ?
#
loop_
_entity_poly.entity_id
_entity_poly.type
_entity_poly.pdbx_seq_one_letter_code
_entity_poly.pdbx_strand_id
1 'polypeptide(L)'
;MQASFFKETSKFKTPEEELKYLQEHVAKREEELKQLGHSENVADMAVKDVVEAYKNVPAKEVVHTSHILDRKAQEGIVLALKPEPHDAVMEELLGLVVTKGIKNALSVVAAMDNPHIEDDFHRILIQYIKTGQGITDFKEGTPMYKSLNMTLFE
;
A
#
# COMPACT_ATOMS: atom_id res chain seq x y z
N MET A 1 1.98 -19.40 8.46
CA MET A 1 2.32 -18.52 9.57
C MET A 1 2.62 -17.15 9.06
N GLN A 2 1.85 -16.19 9.51
CA GLN A 2 2.03 -14.82 9.05
C GLN A 2 3.41 -14.28 9.41
N ALA A 3 3.84 -14.55 10.63
CA ALA A 3 5.10 -14.03 11.10
C ALA A 3 6.28 -14.51 10.25
N SER A 4 6.21 -15.72 9.72
CA SER A 4 7.32 -16.25 8.94
C SER A 4 7.34 -15.71 7.52
N PHE A 5 6.20 -15.19 7.05
CA PHE A 5 6.11 -14.64 5.71
C PHE A 5 7.05 -13.45 5.52
N PHE A 6 7.15 -12.61 6.55
CA PHE A 6 7.92 -11.38 6.47
C PHE A 6 9.14 -11.36 7.40
N LYS A 7 9.54 -12.48 7.91
CA LYS A 7 10.68 -12.52 8.80
C LYS A 7 11.98 -12.37 8.01
N GLU A 8 13.05 -12.15 8.69
CA GLU A 8 14.40 -12.11 8.12
C GLU A 8 14.67 -10.88 7.28
N THR A 9 13.87 -9.88 7.46
CA THR A 9 14.00 -8.67 6.66
C THR A 9 14.72 -7.60 7.44
N SER A 10 15.73 -6.99 6.83
CA SER A 10 16.27 -5.75 7.34
C SER A 10 15.17 -4.71 7.28
N LYS A 11 15.09 -3.89 8.31
CA LYS A 11 14.01 -2.91 8.36
C LYS A 11 14.20 -1.87 7.28
N PHE A 12 13.08 -1.50 6.67
CA PHE A 12 13.10 -0.59 5.54
C PHE A 12 13.46 0.83 5.98
N LYS A 13 14.29 1.47 5.18
CA LYS A 13 14.65 2.87 5.39
C LYS A 13 14.05 3.76 4.32
N THR A 14 13.58 3.20 3.22
CA THR A 14 12.96 3.98 2.15
C THR A 14 11.71 3.30 1.68
N PRO A 15 10.75 4.08 1.14
CA PRO A 15 9.56 3.48 0.54
C PRO A 15 9.88 2.56 -0.63
N GLU A 16 10.96 2.84 -1.35
CA GLU A 16 11.35 2.01 -2.49
C GLU A 16 11.77 0.62 -2.04
N GLU A 17 12.49 0.53 -0.94
CA GLU A 17 12.89 -0.76 -0.39
C GLU A 17 11.67 -1.57 -0.01
N GLU A 18 10.71 -0.92 0.61
CA GLU A 18 9.48 -1.58 1.03
C GLU A 18 8.70 -2.10 -0.17
N LEU A 19 8.54 -1.28 -1.19
CA LEU A 19 7.81 -1.67 -2.39
C LEU A 19 8.46 -2.86 -3.07
N LYS A 20 9.77 -2.81 -3.22
CA LYS A 20 10.49 -3.91 -3.87
C LYS A 20 10.33 -5.20 -3.09
N TYR A 21 10.40 -5.12 -1.77
CA TYR A 21 10.24 -6.29 -0.92
C TYR A 21 8.87 -6.91 -1.11
N LEU A 22 7.83 -6.07 -1.15
CA LEU A 22 6.48 -6.58 -1.33
C LEU A 22 6.29 -7.17 -2.73
N GLN A 23 6.89 -6.55 -3.74
CA GLN A 23 6.79 -7.09 -5.10
C GLN A 23 7.43 -8.47 -5.18
N GLU A 24 8.54 -8.67 -4.49
CA GLU A 24 9.17 -9.98 -4.45
C GLU A 24 8.29 -11.01 -3.76
N HIS A 25 7.61 -10.61 -2.71
CA HIS A 25 6.70 -11.51 -2.02
C HIS A 25 5.48 -11.84 -2.88
N VAL A 26 5.02 -10.89 -3.66
CA VAL A 26 3.92 -11.15 -4.59
C VAL A 26 4.34 -12.20 -5.62
N ALA A 27 5.55 -12.08 -6.16
CA ALA A 27 6.02 -13.05 -7.14
C ALA A 27 6.08 -14.46 -6.53
N LYS A 28 6.55 -14.56 -5.30
CA LYS A 28 6.59 -15.85 -4.63
C LYS A 28 5.20 -16.40 -4.41
N ARG A 29 4.26 -15.55 -4.01
CA ARG A 29 2.89 -15.99 -3.77
C ARG A 29 2.22 -16.43 -5.05
N GLU A 30 2.49 -15.75 -6.16
CA GLU A 30 1.98 -16.17 -7.45
C GLU A 30 2.42 -17.59 -7.78
N GLU A 31 3.69 -17.88 -7.54
CA GLU A 31 4.21 -19.20 -7.82
C GLU A 31 3.52 -20.24 -6.94
N GLU A 32 3.35 -19.94 -5.66
CA GLU A 32 2.65 -20.84 -4.76
C GLU A 32 1.24 -21.14 -5.23
N LEU A 33 0.52 -20.09 -5.66
CA LEU A 33 -0.85 -20.27 -6.10
C LEU A 33 -0.93 -21.11 -7.35
N LYS A 34 0.02 -20.94 -8.26
CA LYS A 34 0.07 -21.76 -9.47
C LYS A 34 0.30 -23.22 -9.13
N GLN A 35 1.17 -23.48 -8.17
CA GLN A 35 1.44 -24.85 -7.74
C GLN A 35 0.24 -25.47 -7.06
N LEU A 36 -0.62 -24.67 -6.45
CA LEU A 36 -1.84 -25.14 -5.84
C LEU A 36 -2.97 -25.34 -6.83
N GLY A 37 -2.73 -25.09 -8.11
CA GLY A 37 -3.72 -25.35 -9.14
C GLY A 37 -4.50 -24.15 -9.61
N HIS A 38 -4.22 -22.97 -9.08
CA HIS A 38 -4.89 -21.76 -9.54
C HIS A 38 -4.30 -21.32 -10.87
N SER A 39 -5.16 -20.89 -11.79
CA SER A 39 -4.70 -20.46 -13.09
C SER A 39 -5.27 -19.10 -13.50
N GLU A 40 -6.33 -18.64 -12.84
CA GLU A 40 -6.96 -17.36 -13.18
C GLU A 40 -6.75 -16.37 -12.06
N ASN A 41 -6.52 -15.12 -12.44
CA ASN A 41 -6.40 -14.01 -11.50
C ASN A 41 -5.32 -14.25 -10.45
N VAL A 42 -4.30 -15.04 -10.81
CA VAL A 42 -3.25 -15.38 -9.86
C VAL A 42 -2.52 -14.13 -9.38
N ALA A 43 -2.25 -13.20 -10.30
CA ALA A 43 -1.55 -11.98 -9.93
C ALA A 43 -2.36 -11.16 -8.93
N ASP A 44 -3.66 -11.01 -9.19
CA ASP A 44 -4.52 -10.24 -8.28
C ASP A 44 -4.64 -10.93 -6.93
N MET A 45 -4.82 -12.25 -6.94
CA MET A 45 -4.90 -12.99 -5.70
C MET A 45 -3.63 -12.85 -4.88
N ALA A 46 -2.49 -12.94 -5.55
CA ALA A 46 -1.20 -12.85 -4.86
C ALA A 46 -1.02 -11.48 -4.20
N VAL A 47 -1.35 -10.42 -4.92
CA VAL A 47 -1.20 -9.07 -4.35
C VAL A 47 -2.12 -8.89 -3.16
N LYS A 48 -3.38 -9.33 -3.29
CA LYS A 48 -4.33 -9.23 -2.18
C LYS A 48 -3.85 -10.00 -0.96
N ASP A 49 -3.34 -11.21 -1.19
CA ASP A 49 -2.84 -12.03 -0.08
C ASP A 49 -1.68 -11.35 0.63
N VAL A 50 -0.75 -10.78 -0.15
CA VAL A 50 0.41 -10.12 0.42
C VAL A 50 0.00 -8.87 1.19
N VAL A 51 -0.91 -8.07 0.64
CA VAL A 51 -1.37 -6.86 1.32
C VAL A 51 -2.06 -7.22 2.63
N GLU A 52 -2.92 -8.23 2.61
CA GLU A 52 -3.61 -8.64 3.83
C GLU A 52 -2.64 -9.13 4.91
N ALA A 53 -1.66 -9.91 4.51
CA ALA A 53 -0.67 -10.39 5.46
C ALA A 53 0.17 -9.24 6.00
N TYR A 54 0.59 -8.35 5.12
CA TYR A 54 1.45 -7.24 5.51
C TYR A 54 0.73 -6.25 6.43
N LYS A 55 -0.54 -6.06 6.20
CA LYS A 55 -1.34 -5.15 7.00
C LYS A 55 -1.29 -5.52 8.48
N ASN A 56 -1.17 -6.81 8.77
CA ASN A 56 -1.19 -7.29 10.16
C ASN A 56 0.19 -7.34 10.81
N VAL A 57 1.25 -7.00 10.07
CA VAL A 57 2.60 -7.00 10.63
C VAL A 57 2.83 -5.63 11.32
N PRO A 58 3.30 -5.63 12.58
CA PRO A 58 3.58 -4.35 13.24
C PRO A 58 4.65 -3.55 12.50
N ALA A 59 4.46 -2.24 12.46
CA ALA A 59 5.40 -1.37 11.76
C ALA A 59 6.82 -1.53 12.27
N LYS A 60 6.98 -1.70 13.58
CA LYS A 60 8.30 -1.78 14.18
C LYS A 60 9.09 -3.01 13.73
N GLU A 61 8.41 -3.99 13.15
CA GLU A 61 9.07 -5.19 12.67
C GLU A 61 9.61 -5.07 11.26
N VAL A 62 9.10 -4.14 10.48
CA VAL A 62 9.49 -4.05 9.07
C VAL A 62 10.06 -2.68 8.69
N VAL A 63 9.71 -1.62 9.43
CA VAL A 63 10.16 -0.27 9.10
C VAL A 63 11.21 0.16 10.13
N HIS A 64 12.28 0.79 9.64
CA HIS A 64 13.30 1.32 10.53
C HIS A 64 12.67 2.35 11.46
N THR A 65 13.06 2.30 12.73
CA THR A 65 12.44 3.13 13.76
C THR A 65 12.39 4.61 13.40
N SER A 66 13.45 5.11 12.77
CA SER A 66 13.51 6.52 12.42
C SER A 66 12.51 6.93 11.34
N HIS A 67 11.90 5.95 10.67
CA HIS A 67 10.95 6.22 9.58
C HIS A 67 9.52 5.86 9.93
N ILE A 68 9.27 5.36 11.13
CA ILE A 68 7.91 5.03 11.55
C ILE A 68 7.21 6.31 11.98
N LEU A 69 5.99 6.52 11.47
CA LEU A 69 5.15 7.61 11.96
C LEU A 69 4.69 7.29 13.37
N ASP A 70 5.00 8.16 14.31
CA ASP A 70 4.53 7.92 15.67
C ASP A 70 3.03 8.23 15.77
N ARG A 71 2.46 7.88 16.90
CA ARG A 71 1.02 8.01 17.08
C ARG A 71 0.55 9.45 16.91
N LYS A 72 1.31 10.40 17.42
CA LYS A 72 0.92 11.80 17.33
C LYS A 72 0.92 12.28 15.88
N ALA A 73 1.93 11.87 15.11
CA ALA A 73 2.00 12.22 13.71
C ALA A 73 0.83 11.61 12.94
N GLN A 74 0.49 10.34 13.25
CA GLN A 74 -0.64 9.69 12.62
C GLN A 74 -1.94 10.42 12.92
N GLU A 75 -2.13 10.79 14.18
CA GLU A 75 -3.34 11.52 14.58
C GLU A 75 -3.46 12.85 13.87
N GLY A 76 -2.35 13.54 13.71
CA GLY A 76 -2.37 14.81 13.01
C GLY A 76 -2.79 14.66 11.56
N ILE A 77 -2.28 13.62 10.91
CA ILE A 77 -2.66 13.35 9.52
C ILE A 77 -4.14 13.00 9.42
N VAL A 78 -4.63 12.15 10.31
CA VAL A 78 -6.03 11.76 10.31
C VAL A 78 -6.93 12.99 10.49
N LEU A 79 -6.58 13.87 11.41
CA LEU A 79 -7.37 15.08 11.63
C LEU A 79 -7.38 15.97 10.40
N ALA A 80 -6.25 16.07 9.72
CA ALA A 80 -6.16 16.90 8.53
C ALA A 80 -7.00 16.31 7.39
N LEU A 81 -7.12 14.99 7.32
CA LEU A 81 -7.84 14.34 6.23
C LEU A 81 -9.34 14.27 6.45
N LYS A 82 -9.78 14.30 7.71
CA LYS A 82 -11.20 14.10 8.00
C LYS A 82 -12.15 15.03 7.23
N PRO A 83 -11.89 16.34 7.12
CA PRO A 83 -12.81 17.21 6.41
C PRO A 83 -12.68 17.19 4.89
N GLU A 84 -11.68 16.48 4.37
CA GLU A 84 -11.40 16.50 2.95
C GLU A 84 -12.34 15.58 2.17
N PRO A 85 -12.66 15.92 0.92
CA PRO A 85 -13.44 15.01 0.09
C PRO A 85 -12.67 13.76 -0.23
N HIS A 86 -13.40 12.75 -0.65
CA HIS A 86 -12.83 11.41 -0.89
C HIS A 86 -11.61 11.42 -1.81
N ASP A 87 -11.70 12.13 -2.94
CA ASP A 87 -10.59 12.12 -3.89
C ASP A 87 -9.34 12.76 -3.32
N ALA A 88 -9.52 13.83 -2.54
CA ALA A 88 -8.38 14.47 -1.89
C ALA A 88 -7.74 13.55 -0.86
N VAL A 89 -8.57 12.81 -0.12
CA VAL A 89 -8.05 11.86 0.86
C VAL A 89 -7.23 10.78 0.16
N MET A 90 -7.73 10.26 -0.96
CA MET A 90 -7.01 9.23 -1.70
C MET A 90 -5.68 9.74 -2.22
N GLU A 91 -5.65 10.96 -2.74
CA GLU A 91 -4.42 11.57 -3.21
C GLU A 91 -3.40 11.71 -2.08
N GLU A 92 -3.86 12.17 -0.93
CA GLU A 92 -2.97 12.36 0.21
C GLU A 92 -2.42 11.04 0.70
N LEU A 93 -3.28 10.02 0.75
CA LEU A 93 -2.84 8.70 1.19
C LEU A 93 -1.82 8.10 0.24
N LEU A 94 -2.03 8.26 -1.07
CA LEU A 94 -1.04 7.76 -2.01
C LEU A 94 0.26 8.54 -1.92
N GLY A 95 0.17 9.85 -1.72
CA GLY A 95 1.35 10.65 -1.46
C GLY A 95 2.11 10.15 -0.26
N LEU A 96 1.38 9.75 0.76
CA LEU A 96 1.99 9.18 1.96
C LEU A 96 2.70 7.87 1.66
N VAL A 97 2.10 7.02 0.82
CA VAL A 97 2.75 5.78 0.40
C VAL A 97 4.09 6.08 -0.27
N VAL A 98 4.11 7.04 -1.16
CA VAL A 98 5.30 7.36 -1.93
C VAL A 98 6.38 7.99 -1.04
N THR A 99 5.98 8.85 -0.10
CA THR A 99 6.95 9.59 0.70
C THR A 99 7.30 8.93 2.02
N LYS A 100 6.38 8.20 2.62
CA LYS A 100 6.59 7.58 3.93
C LYS A 100 6.49 6.07 3.93
N GLY A 101 6.02 5.48 2.84
CA GLY A 101 5.96 4.05 2.72
C GLY A 101 4.60 3.46 2.97
N ILE A 102 4.45 2.21 2.55
CA ILE A 102 3.17 1.52 2.58
C ILE A 102 2.70 1.25 4.02
N LYS A 103 3.60 0.79 4.87
CA LYS A 103 3.22 0.45 6.24
C LYS A 103 2.72 1.67 7.00
N ASN A 104 3.39 2.81 6.83
CA ASN A 104 2.96 4.04 7.47
C ASN A 104 1.59 4.48 6.96
N ALA A 105 1.37 4.37 5.65
CA ALA A 105 0.06 4.72 5.09
C ALA A 105 -1.04 3.80 5.60
N LEU A 106 -0.75 2.50 5.69
CA LEU A 106 -1.72 1.55 6.24
C LEU A 106 -2.07 1.90 7.69
N SER A 107 -1.09 2.35 8.46
CA SER A 107 -1.34 2.74 9.84
C SER A 107 -2.28 3.94 9.92
N VAL A 108 -2.10 4.91 9.03
CA VAL A 108 -2.99 6.08 9.01
C VAL A 108 -4.40 5.67 8.61
N VAL A 109 -4.51 4.81 7.58
CA VAL A 109 -5.82 4.35 7.12
C VAL A 109 -6.55 3.62 8.24
N ALA A 110 -5.84 2.77 8.97
CA ALA A 110 -6.44 2.06 10.10
C ALA A 110 -6.92 3.03 11.17
N ALA A 111 -6.16 4.09 11.42
CA ALA A 111 -6.52 5.08 12.42
C ALA A 111 -7.72 5.92 12.02
N MET A 112 -7.97 6.04 10.71
CA MET A 112 -9.15 6.78 10.25
C MET A 112 -10.45 6.06 10.56
N ASP A 113 -10.40 4.75 10.68
CA ASP A 113 -11.57 3.95 11.06
C ASP A 113 -12.74 4.21 10.11
N ASN A 114 -12.46 4.16 8.81
CA ASN A 114 -13.46 4.42 7.78
C ASN A 114 -13.38 3.30 6.74
N PRO A 115 -14.34 2.36 6.76
CA PRO A 115 -14.27 1.20 5.85
C PRO A 115 -14.26 1.56 4.37
N HIS A 116 -14.97 2.63 3.98
CA HIS A 116 -14.97 3.07 2.59
C HIS A 116 -13.58 3.49 2.13
N ILE A 117 -12.94 4.30 2.95
CA ILE A 117 -11.58 4.77 2.66
C ILE A 117 -10.63 3.58 2.62
N GLU A 118 -10.78 2.67 3.58
CA GLU A 118 -9.91 1.51 3.65
C GLU A 118 -10.03 0.65 2.40
N ASP A 119 -11.25 0.37 1.97
CA ASP A 119 -11.47 -0.45 0.78
C ASP A 119 -10.88 0.20 -0.47
N ASP A 120 -11.13 1.48 -0.65
CA ASP A 120 -10.62 2.18 -1.82
C ASP A 120 -9.11 2.29 -1.78
N PHE A 121 -8.56 2.51 -0.59
CA PHE A 121 -7.12 2.58 -0.45
C PHE A 121 -6.48 1.23 -0.79
N HIS A 122 -7.09 0.14 -0.35
CA HIS A 122 -6.54 -1.18 -0.65
C HIS A 122 -6.51 -1.42 -2.16
N ARG A 123 -7.56 -1.01 -2.88
CA ARG A 123 -7.57 -1.17 -4.33
C ARG A 123 -6.46 -0.38 -5.00
N ILE A 124 -6.25 0.84 -4.54
CA ILE A 124 -5.19 1.67 -5.09
C ILE A 124 -3.83 1.08 -4.75
N LEU A 125 -3.69 0.58 -3.54
CA LEU A 125 -2.44 -0.01 -3.11
C LEU A 125 -2.09 -1.25 -3.93
N ILE A 126 -3.09 -2.07 -4.24
CA ILE A 126 -2.86 -3.23 -5.08
C ILE A 126 -2.32 -2.81 -6.45
N GLN A 127 -2.90 -1.78 -7.05
CA GLN A 127 -2.42 -1.27 -8.32
C GLN A 127 -1.02 -0.72 -8.20
N TYR A 128 -0.74 0.00 -7.14
CA TYR A 128 0.58 0.56 -6.93
C TYR A 128 1.64 -0.54 -6.84
N ILE A 129 1.36 -1.60 -6.10
CA ILE A 129 2.31 -2.70 -5.97
C ILE A 129 2.49 -3.41 -7.30
N LYS A 130 1.40 -3.63 -8.04
CA LYS A 130 1.47 -4.33 -9.32
C LYS A 130 2.29 -3.55 -10.35
N THR A 131 2.09 -2.25 -10.41
CA THR A 131 2.72 -1.43 -11.47
C THR A 131 3.98 -0.74 -11.01
N GLY A 132 4.15 -0.54 -9.72
CA GLY A 132 5.28 0.21 -9.18
C GLY A 132 5.18 1.70 -9.41
N GLN A 133 4.02 2.19 -9.80
CA GLN A 133 3.85 3.60 -10.14
C GLN A 133 2.70 4.22 -9.37
N GLY A 134 2.91 5.48 -8.97
CA GLY A 134 1.88 6.22 -8.29
C GLY A 134 0.77 6.63 -9.24
N ILE A 135 -0.41 6.78 -8.68
CA ILE A 135 -1.59 7.24 -9.40
C ILE A 135 -1.90 8.63 -8.88
N THR A 136 -2.06 9.59 -9.78
CA THR A 136 -2.22 10.98 -9.36
C THR A 136 -3.62 11.54 -9.58
N ASP A 137 -4.51 10.76 -10.17
CA ASP A 137 -5.86 11.22 -10.46
C ASP A 137 -6.86 10.14 -10.02
N PHE A 138 -7.65 10.47 -9.02
CA PHE A 138 -8.61 9.53 -8.44
C PHE A 138 -10.04 9.93 -8.71
N LYS A 139 -10.24 10.83 -9.63
CA LYS A 139 -11.59 11.26 -9.97
C LYS A 139 -12.38 10.09 -10.53
N GLU A 140 -13.61 10.03 -10.14
CA GLU A 140 -14.49 8.98 -10.61
C GLU A 140 -14.56 8.98 -12.12
N GLY A 141 -14.45 7.81 -12.71
CA GLY A 141 -14.52 7.68 -14.16
C GLY A 141 -13.22 7.91 -14.89
N THR A 142 -12.15 8.30 -14.19
CA THR A 142 -10.86 8.55 -14.82
C THR A 142 -10.07 7.24 -14.89
N PRO A 143 -9.70 6.80 -16.10
CA PRO A 143 -8.91 5.57 -16.21
C PRO A 143 -7.53 5.72 -15.59
N MET A 144 -7.07 4.64 -15.00
CA MET A 144 -5.75 4.62 -14.36
C MET A 144 -4.64 4.97 -15.32
N TYR A 145 -4.70 4.40 -16.53
CA TYR A 145 -3.64 4.65 -17.50
C TYR A 145 -3.58 6.12 -17.88
N LYS A 146 -4.70 6.81 -17.86
CA LYS A 146 -4.73 8.23 -18.19
C LYS A 146 -4.02 9.04 -17.13
N SER A 147 -4.21 8.69 -15.88
CA SER A 147 -3.50 9.36 -14.80
C SER A 147 -2.00 9.21 -14.96
N LEU A 148 -1.56 8.00 -15.27
CA LEU A 148 -0.14 7.74 -15.44
C LEU A 148 0.42 8.53 -16.61
N ASN A 149 -0.34 8.62 -17.70
CA ASN A 149 0.12 9.38 -18.87
C ASN A 149 0.30 10.84 -18.53
N MET A 150 -0.63 11.39 -17.79
CA MET A 150 -0.51 12.78 -17.38
C MET A 150 0.73 12.99 -16.52
N THR A 151 1.02 12.05 -15.66
CA THR A 151 2.22 12.12 -14.83
C THR A 151 3.48 12.19 -15.69
N LEU A 152 3.49 11.39 -16.76
CA LEU A 152 4.68 11.35 -17.62
C LEU A 152 4.92 12.66 -18.36
N PHE A 153 3.88 13.39 -18.63
CA PHE A 153 4.01 14.62 -19.42
C PHE A 153 4.18 15.86 -18.56
N GLU A 154 4.15 15.71 -17.27
CA GLU A 154 4.43 16.81 -16.39
C GLU A 154 5.91 16.99 -16.23
#